data_7d0c36581a2580431aa2baea8f6b8730
#
_entry.id   7d0c36581a2580431aa2baea8f6b8730
#
_cell.length_a   1.000
_cell.length_b   1.000
_cell.length_c   1.000
_cell.angle_alpha   90.00
_cell.angle_beta   90.00
_cell.angle_gamma   90.00
#
_symmetry.space_group_name_H-M   'P 1'
#
loop_
_entity.id
_entity.type
_entity.pdbx_description
1 polymer ?
#
loop_
_entity_poly.entity_id
_entity_poly.type
_entity_poly.pdbx_seq_one_letter_code
_entity_poly.pdbx_strand_id
1 'polypeptide(L)'
;ELAGVAVPDDIQGVSLLPLLRGEHPAGWRRSLYYHFYEYPAEHMVRRHYGVRNDRWKLIHFYNDIDQWELYDLQEDPHELRNLYGLPEYAAPRREMTEELVRLQTQYGDTLALRRNGRVTAANGN
;
A
#
# COMPACT_ATOMS: atom_id res chain seq x y z
N GLU A 1 3.92 15.32 19.38
CA GLU A 1 2.72 16.13 19.65
C GLU A 1 2.26 15.98 21.11
N LEU A 2 2.06 14.74 21.61
CA LEU A 2 1.73 14.50 23.05
C LEU A 2 2.80 15.02 23.99
N ALA A 3 4.06 14.99 23.60
CA ALA A 3 5.18 15.51 24.37
C ALA A 3 5.37 17.04 24.25
N GLY A 4 4.50 17.74 23.54
CA GLY A 4 4.60 19.19 23.31
C GLY A 4 5.75 19.61 22.39
N VAL A 5 6.33 18.65 21.63
CA VAL A 5 7.40 18.92 20.68
C VAL A 5 6.82 19.08 19.28
N ALA A 6 7.39 20.00 18.49
CA ALA A 6 7.03 20.14 17.09
C ALA A 6 7.33 18.85 16.30
N VAL A 7 6.40 18.44 15.45
CA VAL A 7 6.58 17.29 14.57
C VAL A 7 7.42 17.72 13.37
N PRO A 8 8.54 17.04 13.06
CA PRO A 8 9.34 17.33 11.87
C PRO A 8 8.54 17.14 10.57
N ASP A 9 8.83 17.95 9.55
CA ASP A 9 8.09 17.96 8.27
C ASP A 9 8.34 16.72 7.41
N ASP A 10 9.40 15.96 7.67
CA ASP A 10 9.77 14.73 6.95
C ASP A 10 9.06 13.48 7.48
N ILE A 11 8.27 13.58 8.53
CA ILE A 11 7.46 12.49 9.06
C ILE A 11 6.24 12.25 8.18
N GLN A 12 6.15 11.04 7.60
CA GLN A 12 5.01 10.62 6.77
C GLN A 12 3.81 10.14 7.59
N GLY A 13 3.98 9.92 8.89
CA GLY A 13 2.93 9.50 9.79
C GLY A 13 1.93 10.63 10.08
N VAL A 14 0.70 10.25 10.40
CA VAL A 14 -0.35 11.18 10.82
C VAL A 14 -0.58 11.03 12.31
N SER A 15 -0.73 12.15 13.03
CA SER A 15 -0.97 12.13 14.47
C SER A 15 -2.22 11.31 14.83
N LEU A 16 -2.08 10.42 15.78
CA LEU A 16 -3.21 9.67 16.34
C LEU A 16 -3.97 10.47 17.42
N LEU A 17 -3.48 11.64 17.83
CA LEU A 17 -4.04 12.39 18.93
C LEU A 17 -5.52 12.74 18.77
N PRO A 18 -6.02 13.14 17.60
CA PRO A 18 -7.46 13.35 17.41
C PRO A 18 -8.29 12.08 17.69
N LEU A 19 -7.83 10.94 17.20
CA LEU A 19 -8.53 9.66 17.43
C LEU A 19 -8.52 9.26 18.91
N LEU A 20 -7.41 9.50 19.61
CA LEU A 20 -7.31 9.23 21.05
C LEU A 20 -8.26 10.13 21.88
N ARG A 21 -8.64 11.28 21.33
CA ARG A 21 -9.66 12.18 21.91
C ARG A 21 -11.09 11.83 21.49
N GLY A 22 -11.28 10.78 20.70
CA GLY A 22 -12.59 10.40 20.16
C GLY A 22 -13.07 11.26 18.99
N GLU A 23 -12.18 12.06 18.41
CA GLU A 23 -12.48 12.84 17.22
C GLU A 23 -12.41 11.97 15.96
N HIS A 24 -13.18 12.33 14.93
CA HIS A 24 -13.21 11.64 13.65
C HIS A 24 -12.84 12.63 12.52
N PRO A 25 -11.54 12.91 12.30
CA PRO A 25 -11.12 13.87 11.27
C PRO A 25 -11.59 13.45 9.88
N ALA A 26 -12.28 14.35 9.16
CA ALA A 26 -12.81 14.09 7.81
C ALA A 26 -11.73 13.69 6.79
N GLY A 27 -10.49 14.16 7.00
CA GLY A 27 -9.34 13.85 6.16
C GLY A 27 -8.52 12.63 6.63
N TRP A 28 -9.04 11.82 7.56
CA TRP A 28 -8.30 10.65 8.01
C TRP A 28 -8.05 9.67 6.87
N ARG A 29 -6.86 9.07 6.85
CA ARG A 29 -6.49 8.09 5.82
C ARG A 29 -7.48 6.93 5.78
N ARG A 30 -7.85 6.55 4.56
CA ARG A 30 -8.73 5.40 4.29
C ARG A 30 -7.98 4.17 3.82
N SER A 31 -6.70 4.35 3.46
CA SER A 31 -5.87 3.28 2.93
C SER A 31 -4.47 3.34 3.54
N LEU A 32 -3.84 2.19 3.62
CA LEU A 32 -2.46 2.02 4.04
C LEU A 32 -1.65 1.46 2.89
N TYR A 33 -0.50 2.08 2.62
CA TYR A 33 0.52 1.56 1.73
C TYR A 33 1.63 0.90 2.55
N TYR A 34 2.20 -0.18 2.02
CA TYR A 34 3.37 -0.83 2.60
C TYR A 34 4.27 -1.39 1.52
N HIS A 35 5.58 -1.49 1.81
CA HIS A 35 6.58 -2.06 0.93
C HIS A 35 7.58 -2.89 1.75
N PHE A 36 7.74 -4.16 1.40
CA PHE A 36 8.68 -5.09 2.01
C PHE A 36 9.79 -5.42 1.02
N TYR A 37 11.04 -5.11 1.39
CA TYR A 37 12.21 -5.15 0.48
C TYR A 37 13.10 -6.36 0.69
N GLU A 38 13.03 -7.01 1.87
CA GLU A 38 14.00 -8.01 2.29
C GLU A 38 13.69 -9.38 1.72
N TYR A 39 14.53 -9.83 0.79
CA TYR A 39 14.54 -11.21 0.31
C TYR A 39 15.82 -11.48 -0.50
N PRO A 40 16.51 -12.65 -0.30
CA PRO A 40 16.29 -13.59 0.81
C PRO A 40 16.75 -12.99 2.16
N ALA A 41 16.02 -13.26 3.21
CA ALA A 41 16.29 -12.79 4.56
C ALA A 41 15.71 -13.76 5.61
N GLU A 42 15.85 -13.43 6.89
CA GLU A 42 15.44 -14.30 8.00
C GLU A 42 14.00 -14.82 7.89
N HIS A 43 13.07 -13.96 7.45
CA HIS A 43 11.66 -14.32 7.35
C HIS A 43 11.29 -15.07 6.07
N MET A 44 12.17 -15.15 5.09
CA MET A 44 11.94 -15.80 3.79
C MET A 44 10.65 -15.35 3.06
N VAL A 45 10.12 -14.18 3.44
CA VAL A 45 8.99 -13.56 2.77
C VAL A 45 9.48 -12.85 1.52
N ARG A 46 8.83 -13.11 0.38
CA ARG A 46 9.21 -12.49 -0.88
C ARG A 46 8.92 -11.00 -0.91
N ARG A 47 9.75 -10.26 -1.65
CA ARG A 47 9.58 -8.82 -1.83
C ARG A 47 8.21 -8.51 -2.40
N HIS A 48 7.50 -7.60 -1.76
CA HIS A 48 6.19 -7.19 -2.20
C HIS A 48 5.85 -5.78 -1.73
N TYR A 49 4.94 -5.17 -2.41
CA TYR A 49 4.26 -3.96 -1.94
C TYR A 49 2.75 -4.15 -2.09
N GLY A 50 2.02 -3.33 -1.37
CA GLY A 50 0.58 -3.43 -1.42
C GLY A 50 -0.14 -2.23 -0.85
N VAL A 51 -1.45 -2.24 -1.05
CA VAL A 51 -2.37 -1.28 -0.46
C VAL A 51 -3.54 -2.01 0.17
N ARG A 52 -3.97 -1.51 1.29
CA ARG A 52 -5.11 -2.03 2.03
C ARG A 52 -6.04 -0.89 2.44
N ASN A 53 -7.35 -1.11 2.32
CA ASN A 53 -8.39 -0.32 2.95
C ASN A 53 -9.24 -1.20 3.90
N ASP A 54 -10.42 -0.73 4.31
CA ASP A 54 -11.29 -1.47 5.24
C ASP A 54 -11.87 -2.76 4.65
N ARG A 55 -11.93 -2.87 3.32
CA ARG A 55 -12.51 -4.03 2.64
C ARG A 55 -11.52 -4.77 1.78
N TRP A 56 -10.70 -4.06 1.00
CA TRP A 56 -9.86 -4.66 -0.02
C TRP A 56 -8.38 -4.62 0.34
N LYS A 57 -7.65 -5.66 -0.04
CA LYS A 57 -6.19 -5.71 0.01
C LYS A 57 -5.64 -6.14 -1.34
N LEU A 58 -4.77 -5.33 -1.93
CA LEU A 58 -4.06 -5.61 -3.17
C LEU A 58 -2.57 -5.74 -2.88
N ILE A 59 -1.95 -6.82 -3.35
CA ILE A 59 -0.53 -7.11 -3.15
C ILE A 59 0.12 -7.38 -4.51
N HIS A 60 1.33 -6.91 -4.71
CA HIS A 60 2.20 -7.28 -5.82
C HIS A 60 3.51 -7.84 -5.30
N PHE A 61 3.74 -9.12 -5.51
CA PHE A 61 5.04 -9.77 -5.36
C PHE A 61 5.87 -9.53 -6.61
N TYR A 62 7.10 -9.07 -6.45
CA TYR A 62 7.93 -8.66 -7.57
C TYR A 62 9.35 -9.25 -7.51
N ASN A 63 10.11 -9.17 -8.59
CA ASN A 63 11.43 -9.74 -8.84
C ASN A 63 11.42 -11.26 -9.04
N ASP A 64 11.35 -12.04 -7.97
CA ASP A 64 11.47 -13.51 -8.02
C ASP A 64 10.23 -14.16 -8.60
N ILE A 65 9.09 -13.57 -8.31
CA ILE A 65 7.80 -13.91 -8.86
C ILE A 65 7.09 -12.61 -9.27
N ASP A 66 6.32 -12.65 -10.32
CA ASP A 66 5.46 -11.54 -10.74
C ASP A 66 4.01 -11.96 -10.52
N GLN A 67 3.56 -11.82 -9.28
CA GLN A 67 2.24 -12.29 -8.85
C GLN A 67 1.46 -11.18 -8.18
N TRP A 68 0.20 -11.06 -8.60
CA TRP A 68 -0.76 -10.15 -7.99
C TRP A 68 -1.79 -10.93 -7.18
N GLU A 69 -2.18 -10.35 -6.06
CA GLU A 69 -3.22 -10.90 -5.19
C GLU A 69 -4.21 -9.80 -4.80
N LEU A 70 -5.50 -10.14 -4.82
CA LEU A 70 -6.59 -9.29 -4.37
C LEU A 70 -7.46 -10.08 -3.40
N TYR A 71 -7.74 -9.49 -2.25
CA TYR A 71 -8.57 -10.10 -1.21
C TYR A 71 -9.72 -9.19 -0.78
N ASP A 72 -10.90 -9.77 -0.57
CA ASP A 72 -12.05 -9.12 0.09
C ASP A 72 -12.00 -9.44 1.58
N LEU A 73 -11.50 -8.54 2.39
CA LEU A 73 -11.28 -8.77 3.83
C LEU A 73 -12.59 -8.87 4.64
N GLN A 74 -13.72 -8.47 4.06
CA GLN A 74 -15.02 -8.61 4.69
C GLN A 74 -15.60 -10.02 4.50
N GLU A 75 -15.45 -10.59 3.30
CA GLU A 75 -15.94 -11.93 2.97
C GLU A 75 -14.91 -13.02 3.28
N ASP A 76 -13.61 -12.67 3.21
CA ASP A 76 -12.48 -13.57 3.42
C ASP A 76 -11.41 -12.91 4.32
N PRO A 77 -11.69 -12.76 5.63
CA PRO A 77 -10.76 -12.14 6.57
C PRO A 77 -9.45 -12.92 6.77
N HIS A 78 -9.40 -14.17 6.33
CA HIS A 78 -8.21 -15.02 6.39
C HIS A 78 -7.39 -15.03 5.10
N GLU A 79 -7.81 -14.27 4.08
CA GLU A 79 -7.07 -14.12 2.81
C GLU A 79 -6.77 -15.45 2.12
N LEU A 80 -7.75 -16.37 2.10
CA LEU A 80 -7.58 -17.72 1.57
C LEU A 80 -7.82 -17.81 0.07
N ARG A 81 -8.54 -16.84 -0.51
CA ARG A 81 -8.94 -16.86 -1.91
C ARG A 81 -8.44 -15.63 -2.66
N ASN A 82 -7.45 -15.82 -3.52
CA ASN A 82 -6.99 -14.76 -4.41
C ASN A 82 -8.04 -14.48 -5.52
N LEU A 83 -8.55 -13.25 -5.55
CA LEU A 83 -9.60 -12.79 -6.47
C LEU A 83 -9.04 -12.05 -7.69
N TYR A 84 -7.72 -11.80 -7.76
CA TYR A 84 -7.11 -10.90 -8.74
C TYR A 84 -7.40 -11.28 -10.19
N GLY A 85 -7.36 -12.58 -10.52
CA GLY A 85 -7.59 -13.10 -11.87
C GLY A 85 -9.05 -13.22 -12.28
N LEU A 86 -10.00 -12.99 -11.37
CA LEU A 86 -11.41 -13.23 -11.61
C LEU A 86 -12.08 -12.01 -12.26
N PRO A 87 -12.76 -12.17 -13.41
CA PRO A 87 -13.36 -11.05 -14.16
C PRO A 87 -14.38 -10.22 -13.36
N GLU A 88 -15.16 -10.87 -12.50
CA GLU A 88 -16.17 -10.24 -11.65
C GLU A 88 -15.59 -9.24 -10.64
N TYR A 89 -14.29 -9.33 -10.34
CA TYR A 89 -13.57 -8.41 -9.44
C TYR A 89 -12.75 -7.35 -10.19
N ALA A 90 -13.02 -7.13 -11.48
CA ALA A 90 -12.31 -6.12 -12.29
C ALA A 90 -12.45 -4.70 -11.75
N ALA A 91 -13.64 -4.34 -11.21
CA ALA A 91 -13.87 -3.01 -10.65
C ALA A 91 -13.03 -2.76 -9.37
N PRO A 92 -13.13 -3.56 -8.30
CA PRO A 92 -12.30 -3.36 -7.11
C PRO A 92 -10.80 -3.50 -7.41
N ARG A 93 -10.38 -4.38 -8.33
CA ARG A 93 -8.99 -4.47 -8.76
C ARG A 93 -8.49 -3.16 -9.34
N ARG A 94 -9.27 -2.51 -10.21
CA ARG A 94 -8.92 -1.21 -10.80
C ARG A 94 -8.81 -0.13 -9.72
N GLU A 95 -9.81 0.00 -8.86
CA GLU A 95 -9.83 0.98 -7.77
C GLU A 95 -8.61 0.85 -6.87
N MET A 96 -8.30 -0.38 -6.46
CA MET A 96 -7.14 -0.64 -5.60
C MET A 96 -5.81 -0.40 -6.31
N THR A 97 -5.75 -0.64 -7.62
CA THR A 97 -4.55 -0.32 -8.42
C THR A 97 -4.35 1.19 -8.54
N GLU A 98 -5.40 1.95 -8.75
CA GLU A 98 -5.36 3.42 -8.79
C GLU A 98 -4.92 3.99 -7.43
N GLU A 99 -5.48 3.47 -6.33
CA GLU A 99 -5.11 3.87 -4.98
C GLU A 99 -3.66 3.50 -4.63
N LEU A 100 -3.20 2.32 -5.03
CA LEU A 100 -1.81 1.91 -4.88
C LEU A 100 -0.86 2.91 -5.53
N VAL A 101 -1.12 3.28 -6.79
CA VAL A 101 -0.29 4.23 -7.54
C VAL A 101 -0.32 5.62 -6.92
N ARG A 102 -1.49 6.06 -6.46
CA ARG A 102 -1.65 7.34 -5.77
C ARG A 102 -0.76 7.39 -4.52
N LEU A 103 -0.78 6.34 -3.69
CA LEU A 103 0.01 6.27 -2.46
C LEU A 103 1.51 6.11 -2.74
N GLN A 104 1.91 5.31 -3.74
CA GLN A 104 3.30 5.22 -4.18
C GLN A 104 3.85 6.59 -4.60
N THR A 105 3.04 7.37 -5.31
CA THR A 105 3.40 8.74 -5.70
C THR A 105 3.49 9.66 -4.49
N GLN A 106 2.52 9.60 -3.59
CA GLN A 106 2.46 10.40 -2.38
C GLN A 106 3.68 10.17 -1.47
N TYR A 107 4.11 8.93 -1.33
CA TYR A 107 5.24 8.55 -0.48
C TYR A 107 6.59 8.51 -1.22
N GLY A 108 6.61 8.86 -2.49
CA GLY A 108 7.84 8.93 -3.28
C GLY A 108 8.50 7.58 -3.54
N ASP A 109 7.74 6.47 -3.57
CA ASP A 109 8.27 5.14 -3.87
C ASP A 109 8.54 4.97 -5.38
N THR A 110 9.62 5.57 -5.84
CA THR A 110 10.03 5.55 -7.25
C THR A 110 10.41 4.15 -7.74
N LEU A 111 10.84 3.25 -6.86
CA LEU A 111 11.18 1.89 -7.22
C LEU A 111 9.93 1.11 -7.67
N ALA A 112 8.85 1.18 -6.90
CA ALA A 112 7.59 0.55 -7.23
C ALA A 112 6.94 1.19 -8.48
N LEU A 113 6.98 2.51 -8.60
CA LEU A 113 6.45 3.24 -9.76
C LEU A 113 7.17 2.88 -11.06
N ARG A 114 8.49 2.72 -11.07
CA ARG A 114 9.28 2.26 -12.23
C ARG A 114 8.89 0.85 -12.65
N ARG A 115 8.68 -0.07 -11.71
CA ARG A 115 8.28 -1.45 -11.98
C ARG A 115 6.88 -1.55 -12.59
N ASN A 116 6.01 -0.65 -12.19
CA ASN A 116 4.65 -0.55 -12.77
C ASN A 116 4.63 0.15 -14.15
N GLY A 117 5.81 0.46 -14.72
CA GLY A 117 5.91 1.14 -16.02
C GLY A 117 5.40 2.58 -16.03
N ARG A 118 5.25 3.20 -14.83
CA ARG A 118 4.66 4.54 -14.70
C ARG A 118 5.69 5.67 -14.56
N VAL A 119 6.94 5.33 -14.34
CA VAL A 119 8.06 6.26 -14.36
C VAL A 119 9.15 5.66 -15.23
N THR A 120 9.45 6.28 -16.36
CA THR A 120 10.65 5.97 -17.14
C THR A 120 11.88 6.36 -16.33
N ALA A 121 12.95 5.58 -16.43
CA ALA A 121 14.24 5.98 -15.88
C ALA A 121 14.57 7.36 -16.46
N ALA A 122 14.59 8.40 -15.63
CA ALA A 122 15.19 9.66 -16.03
C ALA A 122 16.61 9.35 -16.43
N ASN A 123 16.96 9.61 -17.69
CA ASN A 123 18.31 9.45 -18.21
C ASN A 123 19.24 10.24 -17.30
N GLY A 124 19.98 9.52 -16.47
CA GLY A 124 21.12 10.10 -15.79
C GLY A 124 22.21 10.34 -16.83
N ASN A 125 22.49 11.58 -17.07
CA ASN A 125 23.76 12.03 -17.62
C ASN A 125 24.72 12.26 -16.47
#